data_1c891b6810fcd32e26c23f11bbdef5f3
#
_entry.id   1c891b6810fcd32e26c23f11bbdef5f3
#
_cell.length_a   1.000
_cell.length_b   1.000
_cell.length_c   1.000
_cell.angle_alpha   90.00
_cell.angle_beta   90.00
_cell.angle_gamma   90.00
#
_symmetry.space_group_name_H-M   'P 1'
#
loop_
_entity.id
_entity.type
_entity.pdbx_description
1 polymer ?
#
loop_
_entity_poly.entity_id
_entity_poly.type
_entity_poly.pdbx_seq_one_letter_code
_entity_poly.pdbx_strand_id
1 'polypeptide(L)'
;LHVQMPYWLVDSVNVRLTAGVYNQTPLVGGLAEEDADQETFKKAANLVEYDLQAKRMNARAMWNRASKIRLIHGCSVSLLSYAADTYKYRTKDVVPEVVEDEDGVARLVDSEQIREEEGVFYDGPVITPLEWDDFVVPTSAMNAQPNRPSNPGGADWVIVRQWEPLSLLFQKANSAYIDMEDDRDFWINAAPSQDRSNTAGTGQNNRRVRQQDGRDGLNRSHNSHDKASARPNPEFEVMTYFGPYPDPETGEDEEMVIFLTRSPKMVLGAFRLSDLYYRGHRPLLEMHYQTVSTRFYSMGIMEIVQHLSAELDTIHNMRLDVGFATNLPFFFYRASAAFDPDEVELRPLKGIPVDNIGDVQFAAMSNVTSFYAQEEQMLYTLVERVVGVTDLFLGISPTRGAAARHATGFVGTQQEALARTSEILNQDAESFSFL
;
A
#
# COMPACT_ATOMS: atom_id res chain seq x y z
N LEU A 1 26.06 5.62 -3.10
CA LEU A 1 24.91 6.46 -2.78
C LEU A 1 23.77 6.19 -3.76
N HIS A 2 22.54 6.30 -3.31
CA HIS A 2 21.36 6.19 -4.16
C HIS A 2 20.65 7.54 -4.25
N VAL A 3 20.32 7.94 -5.47
CA VAL A 3 19.53 9.14 -5.72
C VAL A 3 18.05 8.80 -5.50
N GLN A 4 17.37 9.56 -4.64
CA GLN A 4 15.97 9.29 -4.26
C GLN A 4 14.96 9.75 -5.33
N MET A 5 15.33 9.67 -6.61
CA MET A 5 14.48 10.09 -7.72
C MET A 5 13.15 9.33 -7.79
N PRO A 6 13.13 7.99 -7.70
CA PRO A 6 11.87 7.26 -7.79
C PRO A 6 10.87 7.61 -6.69
N TYR A 7 11.37 7.93 -5.49
CA TYR A 7 10.53 8.31 -4.35
C TYR A 7 9.74 9.60 -4.62
N TRP A 8 10.42 10.67 -5.05
CA TRP A 8 9.74 11.94 -5.29
C TRP A 8 8.79 11.88 -6.50
N LEU A 9 9.09 11.05 -7.52
CA LEU A 9 8.18 10.82 -8.65
C LEU A 9 6.87 10.20 -8.19
N VAL A 10 6.95 9.11 -7.45
CA VAL A 10 5.75 8.42 -6.92
C VAL A 10 4.95 9.35 -6.02
N ASP A 11 5.61 10.09 -5.13
CA ASP A 11 4.91 10.98 -4.20
C ASP A 11 4.24 12.15 -4.93
N SER A 12 4.92 12.77 -5.90
CA SER A 12 4.37 13.87 -6.71
C SER A 12 3.14 13.46 -7.50
N VAL A 13 3.18 12.30 -8.16
CA VAL A 13 2.04 11.77 -8.93
C VAL A 13 0.89 11.41 -7.98
N ASN A 14 1.18 10.75 -6.85
CA ASN A 14 0.17 10.34 -5.89
C ASN A 14 -0.58 11.53 -5.28
N VAL A 15 0.12 12.60 -4.92
CA VAL A 15 -0.50 13.84 -4.40
C VAL A 15 -1.48 14.43 -5.42
N ARG A 16 -1.12 14.43 -6.70
CA ARG A 16 -1.98 14.95 -7.77
C ARG A 16 -3.21 14.08 -8.02
N LEU A 17 -3.04 12.77 -8.08
CA LEU A 17 -4.16 11.83 -8.21
C LEU A 17 -5.13 11.97 -7.02
N THR A 18 -4.60 12.03 -5.80
CA THR A 18 -5.41 12.20 -4.60
C THR A 18 -6.16 13.55 -4.61
N ALA A 19 -5.48 14.61 -5.03
CA ALA A 19 -6.12 15.93 -5.17
C ALA A 19 -7.20 15.93 -6.26
N GLY A 20 -6.98 15.24 -7.37
CA GLY A 20 -7.95 15.13 -8.47
C GLY A 20 -9.27 14.50 -8.01
N VAL A 21 -9.21 13.50 -7.14
CA VAL A 21 -10.42 12.85 -6.58
C VAL A 21 -11.04 13.69 -5.47
N TYR A 22 -10.27 14.05 -4.45
CA TYR A 22 -10.81 14.58 -3.18
C TYR A 22 -10.96 16.11 -3.11
N ASN A 23 -10.57 16.85 -4.15
CA ASN A 23 -10.86 18.28 -4.24
C ASN A 23 -12.23 18.58 -4.91
N GLN A 24 -12.90 17.54 -5.40
CA GLN A 24 -14.25 17.67 -5.96
C GLN A 24 -15.29 17.40 -4.86
N THR A 25 -16.35 18.17 -4.85
CA THR A 25 -17.53 17.95 -3.99
C THR A 25 -18.79 18.17 -4.84
N PRO A 26 -19.71 17.20 -4.90
CA PRO A 26 -19.70 15.89 -4.24
C PRO A 26 -18.68 14.92 -4.85
N LEU A 27 -18.20 13.93 -4.05
CA LEU A 27 -17.30 12.87 -4.51
C LEU A 27 -18.01 11.86 -5.41
N VAL A 28 -19.28 11.60 -5.10
CA VAL A 28 -20.14 10.67 -5.84
C VAL A 28 -21.10 11.46 -6.70
N GLY A 29 -20.95 11.32 -8.00
CA GLY A 29 -21.83 11.94 -8.99
C GLY A 29 -22.30 10.90 -9.99
N GLY A 30 -23.47 11.11 -10.58
CA GLY A 30 -24.02 10.25 -11.60
C GLY A 30 -25.36 10.77 -12.09
N LEU A 31 -25.91 10.10 -13.09
CA LEU A 31 -27.20 10.37 -13.65
C LEU A 31 -28.10 9.17 -13.35
N ALA A 32 -29.31 9.43 -12.89
CA ALA A 32 -30.32 8.39 -12.80
C ALA A 32 -30.71 7.94 -14.22
N GLU A 33 -30.93 6.64 -14.41
CA GLU A 33 -31.38 6.09 -15.69
C GLU A 33 -32.75 6.61 -16.09
N GLU A 34 -33.64 6.81 -15.10
CA GLU A 34 -34.96 7.35 -15.29
C GLU A 34 -35.14 8.65 -14.47
N ASP A 35 -35.89 9.61 -15.02
CA ASP A 35 -36.18 10.88 -14.34
C ASP A 35 -36.94 10.69 -13.02
N ALA A 36 -37.73 9.62 -12.88
CA ALA A 36 -38.47 9.27 -11.66
C ALA A 36 -37.51 8.88 -10.50
N ASP A 37 -36.31 8.41 -10.79
CA ASP A 37 -35.37 7.88 -9.80
C ASP A 37 -34.34 8.92 -9.32
N GLN A 38 -34.39 10.15 -9.80
CA GLN A 38 -33.44 11.20 -9.44
C GLN A 38 -33.39 11.48 -7.93
N GLU A 39 -34.53 11.45 -7.24
CA GLU A 39 -34.57 11.70 -5.80
C GLU A 39 -33.95 10.52 -5.02
N THR A 40 -34.26 9.30 -5.43
CA THR A 40 -33.71 8.08 -4.86
C THR A 40 -32.19 8.00 -5.09
N PHE A 41 -31.75 8.33 -6.30
CA PHE A 41 -30.33 8.42 -6.63
C PHE A 41 -29.59 9.44 -5.75
N LYS A 42 -30.14 10.64 -5.56
CA LYS A 42 -29.54 11.66 -4.67
C LYS A 42 -29.42 11.18 -3.23
N LYS A 43 -30.43 10.46 -2.72
CA LYS A 43 -30.39 9.88 -1.37
C LYS A 43 -29.31 8.80 -1.27
N ALA A 44 -29.20 7.92 -2.27
CA ALA A 44 -28.17 6.89 -2.34
C ALA A 44 -26.76 7.50 -2.44
N ALA A 45 -26.55 8.49 -3.31
CA ALA A 45 -25.28 9.19 -3.45
C ALA A 45 -24.84 9.86 -2.14
N ASN A 46 -25.77 10.52 -1.44
CA ASN A 46 -25.48 11.13 -0.14
C ASN A 46 -25.13 10.09 0.94
N LEU A 47 -25.75 8.91 0.91
CA LEU A 47 -25.42 7.82 1.82
C LEU A 47 -24.00 7.29 1.56
N VAL A 48 -23.66 7.03 0.30
CA VAL A 48 -22.33 6.60 -0.09
C VAL A 48 -21.28 7.66 0.28
N GLU A 49 -21.55 8.94 0.02
CA GLU A 49 -20.66 10.04 0.42
C GLU A 49 -20.47 10.12 1.93
N TYR A 50 -21.52 9.86 2.71
CA TYR A 50 -21.41 9.77 4.16
C TYR A 50 -20.51 8.61 4.61
N ASP A 51 -20.62 7.43 4.00
CA ASP A 51 -19.80 6.26 4.32
C ASP A 51 -18.33 6.45 3.92
N LEU A 52 -18.05 7.20 2.85
CA LEU A 52 -16.69 7.51 2.41
C LEU A 52 -15.92 8.47 3.35
N GLN A 53 -16.61 9.12 4.31
CA GLN A 53 -15.99 10.09 5.21
C GLN A 53 -14.93 9.47 6.13
N ALA A 54 -14.04 10.34 6.64
CA ALA A 54 -12.91 9.95 7.49
C ALA A 54 -13.33 9.25 8.81
N LYS A 55 -14.52 9.58 9.34
CA LYS A 55 -15.04 8.97 10.57
C LYS A 55 -15.64 7.58 10.37
N ARG A 56 -15.91 7.22 9.13
CA ARG A 56 -16.48 5.93 8.74
C ARG A 56 -15.40 5.08 8.06
N MET A 57 -15.44 4.93 6.76
CA MET A 57 -14.53 4.10 5.97
C MET A 57 -13.12 4.69 5.84
N ASN A 58 -12.95 6.00 6.05
CA ASN A 58 -11.70 6.72 5.79
C ASN A 58 -11.16 6.47 4.37
N ALA A 59 -12.05 6.57 3.39
CA ALA A 59 -11.78 6.23 2.00
C ALA A 59 -10.57 6.98 1.43
N ARG A 60 -10.34 8.23 1.85
CA ARG A 60 -9.17 9.02 1.42
C ARG A 60 -7.84 8.37 1.80
N ALA A 61 -7.72 7.85 3.03
CA ALA A 61 -6.49 7.20 3.46
C ALA A 61 -6.28 5.86 2.74
N MET A 62 -7.37 5.09 2.55
CA MET A 62 -7.34 3.82 1.82
C MET A 62 -7.00 4.04 0.35
N TRP A 63 -7.61 5.03 -0.31
CA TRP A 63 -7.27 5.46 -1.66
C TRP A 63 -5.80 5.84 -1.80
N ASN A 64 -5.29 6.69 -0.89
CA ASN A 64 -3.89 7.12 -0.92
C ASN A 64 -2.93 5.92 -0.82
N ARG A 65 -3.26 4.93 0.02
CA ARG A 65 -2.47 3.69 0.13
C ARG A 65 -2.55 2.86 -1.15
N ALA A 66 -3.75 2.61 -1.67
CA ALA A 66 -3.97 1.87 -2.90
C ALA A 66 -3.27 2.54 -4.10
N SER A 67 -3.39 3.87 -4.21
CA SER A 67 -2.74 4.65 -5.26
C SER A 67 -1.21 4.56 -5.18
N LYS A 68 -0.59 4.58 -3.99
CA LYS A 68 0.85 4.37 -3.84
C LYS A 68 1.28 2.96 -4.27
N ILE A 69 0.52 1.93 -3.90
CA ILE A 69 0.78 0.55 -4.33
C ILE A 69 0.74 0.46 -5.86
N ARG A 70 -0.31 1.03 -6.50
CA ARG A 70 -0.45 1.11 -7.95
C ARG A 70 0.73 1.79 -8.63
N LEU A 71 1.15 2.96 -8.15
CA LEU A 71 2.25 3.71 -8.75
C LEU A 71 3.58 2.98 -8.65
N ILE A 72 3.79 2.21 -7.58
CA ILE A 72 5.01 1.43 -7.37
C ILE A 72 4.98 0.14 -8.22
N HIS A 73 3.91 -0.64 -8.12
CA HIS A 73 3.82 -2.00 -8.66
C HIS A 73 3.02 -2.10 -9.97
N GLY A 74 2.39 -1.00 -10.42
CA GLY A 74 1.61 -0.94 -11.66
C GLY A 74 0.12 -1.17 -11.47
N CYS A 75 -0.27 -1.99 -10.52
CA CYS A 75 -1.66 -2.23 -10.15
C CYS A 75 -1.84 -2.28 -8.63
N SER A 76 -3.05 -1.98 -8.19
CA SER A 76 -3.50 -2.17 -6.82
C SER A 76 -4.89 -2.76 -6.86
N VAL A 77 -5.15 -3.74 -6.02
CA VAL A 77 -6.47 -4.32 -5.82
C VAL A 77 -6.89 -4.06 -4.39
N SER A 78 -8.13 -3.65 -4.21
CA SER A 78 -8.72 -3.47 -2.88
C SER A 78 -9.92 -4.39 -2.74
N LEU A 79 -10.04 -5.03 -1.58
CA LEU A 79 -11.18 -5.86 -1.24
C LEU A 79 -12.24 -4.99 -0.56
N LEU A 80 -13.45 -5.02 -1.08
CA LEU A 80 -14.63 -4.44 -0.44
C LEU A 80 -15.28 -5.51 0.44
N SER A 81 -15.43 -5.22 1.70
CA SER A 81 -16.08 -6.08 2.69
C SER A 81 -17.05 -5.28 3.55
N TYR A 82 -17.84 -5.96 4.34
CA TYR A 82 -18.73 -5.34 5.33
C TYR A 82 -18.25 -5.70 6.72
N ALA A 83 -18.21 -4.73 7.63
CA ALA A 83 -17.84 -4.97 9.01
C ALA A 83 -18.93 -4.43 9.94
N ALA A 84 -19.30 -5.25 10.91
CA ALA A 84 -20.17 -4.88 12.02
C ALA A 84 -19.42 -5.11 13.32
N ASP A 85 -18.89 -4.03 13.89
CA ASP A 85 -18.14 -4.06 15.14
C ASP A 85 -19.03 -3.60 16.28
N THR A 86 -19.26 -4.50 17.24
CA THR A 86 -20.02 -4.20 18.46
C THR A 86 -19.10 -4.21 19.68
N TYR A 87 -19.45 -3.44 20.68
CA TYR A 87 -18.75 -3.44 21.96
C TYR A 87 -19.76 -3.52 23.12
N LYS A 88 -19.36 -4.21 24.19
CA LYS A 88 -20.17 -4.34 25.40
C LYS A 88 -19.72 -3.30 26.42
N TYR A 89 -20.67 -2.55 26.95
CA TYR A 89 -20.41 -1.60 28.02
C TYR A 89 -21.37 -1.85 29.18
N ARG A 90 -20.95 -1.45 30.35
CA ARG A 90 -21.72 -1.64 31.59
C ARG A 90 -22.31 -0.32 32.00
N THR A 91 -23.63 -0.23 32.04
CA THR A 91 -24.38 0.89 32.57
C THR A 91 -24.81 0.56 33.99
N LYS A 92 -24.72 1.54 34.89
CA LYS A 92 -25.28 1.45 36.22
C LYS A 92 -26.66 2.07 36.23
N ASP A 93 -27.69 1.25 36.37
CA ASP A 93 -29.05 1.73 36.56
C ASP A 93 -29.35 1.74 38.06
N VAL A 94 -29.88 2.84 38.52
CA VAL A 94 -30.39 2.94 39.90
C VAL A 94 -31.87 2.55 39.88
N VAL A 95 -32.16 1.36 40.35
CA VAL A 95 -33.51 0.83 40.42
C VAL A 95 -33.95 0.91 41.89
N PRO A 96 -35.05 1.60 42.19
CA PRO A 96 -35.61 1.63 43.54
C PRO A 96 -36.14 0.23 43.88
N GLU A 97 -35.55 -0.40 44.87
CA GLU A 97 -35.94 -1.70 45.40
C GLU A 97 -36.60 -1.53 46.74
N VAL A 98 -37.71 -2.25 46.94
CA VAL A 98 -38.42 -2.22 48.22
C VAL A 98 -37.75 -3.27 49.13
N VAL A 99 -37.02 -2.82 50.09
CA VAL A 99 -36.40 -3.66 51.16
C VAL A 99 -37.24 -3.54 52.43
N GLU A 100 -37.69 -4.68 52.96
CA GLU A 100 -38.31 -4.72 54.30
C GLU A 100 -37.23 -4.76 55.36
N ASP A 101 -37.24 -3.75 56.28
CA ASP A 101 -36.39 -3.72 57.44
C ASP A 101 -36.80 -4.83 58.44
N GLU A 102 -35.91 -5.16 59.39
CA GLU A 102 -36.18 -6.13 60.48
C GLU A 102 -37.46 -5.85 61.27
N ASP A 103 -37.97 -4.62 61.22
CA ASP A 103 -39.19 -4.18 61.87
C ASP A 103 -40.45 -4.32 60.94
N GLY A 104 -40.33 -4.94 59.79
CA GLY A 104 -41.45 -5.15 58.81
C GLY A 104 -41.89 -3.87 58.11
N VAL A 105 -41.08 -2.82 58.10
CA VAL A 105 -41.39 -1.57 57.40
C VAL A 105 -40.74 -1.58 55.99
N ALA A 106 -41.54 -1.51 54.95
CA ALA A 106 -41.04 -1.43 53.59
C ALA A 106 -40.40 -0.04 53.34
N ARG A 107 -39.13 -0.01 52.99
CA ARG A 107 -38.40 1.18 52.57
C ARG A 107 -37.91 1.00 51.14
N LEU A 108 -38.01 2.08 50.36
CA LEU A 108 -37.39 2.17 49.04
C LEU A 108 -35.89 2.47 49.22
N VAL A 109 -35.06 1.54 48.80
CA VAL A 109 -33.62 1.69 48.79
C VAL A 109 -33.18 1.65 47.33
N ASP A 110 -32.37 2.63 46.94
CA ASP A 110 -31.79 2.65 45.60
C ASP A 110 -30.71 1.53 45.50
N SER A 111 -31.03 0.48 44.73
CA SER A 111 -30.06 -0.58 44.41
C SER A 111 -29.39 -0.27 43.04
N GLU A 112 -28.04 -0.33 43.05
CA GLU A 112 -27.28 -0.22 41.81
C GLU A 112 -27.30 -1.57 41.06
N GLN A 113 -28.00 -1.64 39.94
CA GLN A 113 -27.94 -2.81 39.06
C GLN A 113 -27.00 -2.53 37.87
N ILE A 114 -26.04 -3.42 37.67
CA ILE A 114 -25.15 -3.36 36.52
C ILE A 114 -25.81 -4.05 35.36
N ARG A 115 -26.13 -3.29 34.31
CA ARG A 115 -26.69 -3.81 33.06
C ARG A 115 -25.59 -3.82 32.00
N GLU A 116 -25.44 -4.93 31.31
CA GLU A 116 -24.58 -5.00 30.12
C GLU A 116 -25.39 -4.62 28.88
N GLU A 117 -24.96 -3.62 28.18
CA GLU A 117 -25.57 -3.13 26.93
C GLU A 117 -24.57 -3.30 25.79
N GLU A 118 -25.09 -3.57 24.59
CA GLU A 118 -24.28 -3.61 23.38
C GLU A 118 -24.40 -2.29 22.62
N GLY A 119 -23.26 -1.68 22.33
CA GLY A 119 -23.15 -0.54 21.45
C GLY A 119 -22.53 -0.94 20.11
N VAL A 120 -22.87 -0.23 19.06
CA VAL A 120 -22.26 -0.39 17.74
C VAL A 120 -21.11 0.60 17.61
N PHE A 121 -19.90 0.09 17.43
CA PHE A 121 -18.73 0.91 17.16
C PHE A 121 -18.65 1.29 15.68
N TYR A 122 -18.82 0.31 14.79
CA TYR A 122 -18.85 0.48 13.36
C TYR A 122 -19.84 -0.50 12.73
N ASP A 123 -20.59 -0.04 11.77
CA ASP A 123 -21.50 -0.85 10.97
C ASP A 123 -21.54 -0.25 9.56
N GLY A 124 -20.91 -0.95 8.60
CA GLY A 124 -20.81 -0.43 7.24
C GLY A 124 -19.73 -1.08 6.38
N PRO A 125 -19.59 -0.60 5.15
CA PRO A 125 -18.60 -1.10 4.20
C PRO A 125 -17.16 -0.71 4.59
N VAL A 126 -16.21 -1.59 4.28
CA VAL A 126 -14.78 -1.39 4.51
C VAL A 126 -14.02 -1.70 3.24
N ILE A 127 -13.12 -0.79 2.83
CA ILE A 127 -12.19 -1.00 1.72
C ILE A 127 -10.83 -1.34 2.30
N THR A 128 -10.30 -2.51 1.94
CA THR A 128 -8.99 -2.97 2.37
C THR A 128 -8.06 -3.07 1.16
N PRO A 129 -7.10 -2.13 0.99
CA PRO A 129 -6.08 -2.25 -0.05
C PRO A 129 -5.18 -3.45 0.22
N LEU A 130 -5.03 -4.31 -0.77
CA LEU A 130 -4.18 -5.50 -0.73
C LEU A 130 -2.76 -5.14 -1.14
N GLU A 131 -1.78 -5.81 -0.54
CA GLU A 131 -0.42 -5.75 -1.05
C GLU A 131 -0.37 -6.53 -2.38
N TRP A 132 0.52 -6.13 -3.29
CA TRP A 132 0.58 -6.69 -4.65
C TRP A 132 0.80 -8.21 -4.68
N ASP A 133 1.45 -8.77 -3.67
CA ASP A 133 1.75 -10.20 -3.52
C ASP A 133 0.68 -10.98 -2.71
N ASP A 134 -0.32 -10.27 -2.17
CA ASP A 134 -1.45 -10.89 -1.48
C ASP A 134 -2.66 -11.12 -2.41
N PHE A 135 -2.51 -10.83 -3.69
CA PHE A 135 -3.53 -11.01 -4.71
C PHE A 135 -2.99 -11.86 -5.86
N VAL A 136 -3.68 -12.92 -6.21
CA VAL A 136 -3.25 -13.87 -7.24
C VAL A 136 -4.37 -14.11 -8.23
N VAL A 137 -4.06 -13.98 -9.51
CA VAL A 137 -4.95 -14.22 -10.65
C VAL A 137 -4.29 -15.15 -11.67
N PRO A 138 -5.04 -15.83 -12.53
CA PRO A 138 -4.49 -16.57 -13.65
C PRO A 138 -3.71 -15.66 -14.59
N THR A 139 -2.70 -16.20 -15.26
CA THR A 139 -1.87 -15.43 -16.20
C THR A 139 -2.65 -14.96 -17.46
N SER A 140 -3.76 -15.62 -17.77
CA SER A 140 -4.66 -15.28 -18.88
C SER A 140 -5.62 -14.13 -18.55
N ALA A 141 -5.77 -13.77 -17.28
CA ALA A 141 -6.71 -12.75 -16.86
C ALA A 141 -6.26 -11.35 -17.26
N MET A 142 -7.22 -10.51 -17.66
CA MET A 142 -7.05 -9.09 -17.91
C MET A 142 -7.70 -8.24 -16.82
N ASN A 143 -8.75 -8.77 -16.15
CA ASN A 143 -9.42 -8.16 -15.01
C ASN A 143 -9.78 -9.23 -13.97
N ALA A 144 -10.12 -8.84 -12.74
CA ALA A 144 -10.41 -9.77 -11.65
C ALA A 144 -11.87 -10.23 -11.62
N GLN A 145 -12.75 -9.68 -12.46
CA GLN A 145 -14.15 -10.09 -12.54
C GLN A 145 -14.29 -11.46 -13.24
N PRO A 146 -15.39 -12.20 -12.98
CA PRO A 146 -15.56 -13.53 -13.57
C PRO A 146 -15.46 -13.52 -15.10
N ASN A 147 -14.80 -14.55 -15.66
CA ASN A 147 -14.75 -14.78 -17.09
C ASN A 147 -16.12 -15.23 -17.58
N ARG A 148 -16.79 -14.38 -18.34
CA ARG A 148 -18.15 -14.61 -18.86
C ARG A 148 -18.21 -14.16 -20.31
N PRO A 149 -19.19 -14.60 -21.11
CA PRO A 149 -19.39 -14.11 -22.47
C PRO A 149 -19.52 -12.58 -22.56
N SER A 150 -20.00 -11.94 -21.51
CA SER A 150 -20.09 -10.46 -21.38
C SER A 150 -18.78 -9.81 -20.94
N ASN A 151 -17.84 -10.57 -20.40
CA ASN A 151 -16.53 -10.11 -19.93
C ASN A 151 -15.42 -11.07 -20.39
N PRO A 152 -15.11 -11.11 -21.69
CA PRO A 152 -14.04 -11.94 -22.22
C PRO A 152 -12.69 -11.43 -21.71
N GLY A 153 -11.90 -12.28 -21.05
CA GLY A 153 -10.64 -11.91 -20.39
C GLY A 153 -10.76 -11.69 -18.90
N GLY A 154 -11.91 -11.94 -18.31
CA GLY A 154 -12.08 -12.04 -16.87
C GLY A 154 -11.23 -13.17 -16.27
N ALA A 155 -10.98 -13.11 -14.97
CA ALA A 155 -10.26 -14.16 -14.27
C ALA A 155 -11.16 -15.37 -14.03
N ASP A 156 -10.71 -16.56 -14.41
CA ASP A 156 -11.44 -17.80 -14.07
C ASP A 156 -11.53 -17.97 -12.55
N TRP A 157 -10.48 -17.62 -11.83
CA TRP A 157 -10.45 -17.62 -10.37
C TRP A 157 -9.54 -16.50 -9.84
N VAL A 158 -9.77 -16.12 -8.60
CA VAL A 158 -8.96 -15.15 -7.88
C VAL A 158 -8.72 -15.64 -6.47
N ILE A 159 -7.52 -15.46 -5.95
CA ILE A 159 -7.19 -15.73 -4.56
C ILE A 159 -6.70 -14.46 -3.89
N VAL A 160 -7.36 -14.10 -2.81
CA VAL A 160 -6.96 -13.01 -1.91
C VAL A 160 -6.38 -13.63 -0.65
N ARG A 161 -5.21 -13.18 -0.25
CA ARG A 161 -4.52 -13.64 0.94
C ARG A 161 -4.49 -12.54 2.00
N GLN A 162 -4.90 -12.84 3.20
CA GLN A 162 -4.91 -11.91 4.32
C GLN A 162 -4.33 -12.57 5.57
N TRP A 163 -3.70 -11.75 6.42
CA TRP A 163 -3.23 -12.21 7.72
C TRP A 163 -4.13 -11.65 8.79
N GLU A 164 -4.82 -12.53 9.47
CA GLU A 164 -5.82 -12.16 10.46
C GLU A 164 -5.44 -12.70 11.84
N PRO A 165 -5.54 -11.86 12.88
CA PRO A 165 -5.36 -12.32 14.25
C PRO A 165 -6.51 -13.22 14.68
N LEU A 166 -6.22 -14.19 15.54
CA LEU A 166 -7.20 -15.15 16.03
C LEU A 166 -8.47 -14.51 16.59
N SER A 167 -8.32 -13.39 17.30
CA SER A 167 -9.48 -12.65 17.85
C SER A 167 -10.45 -12.17 16.77
N LEU A 168 -9.93 -11.71 15.62
CA LEU A 168 -10.75 -11.29 14.50
C LEU A 168 -11.46 -12.46 13.83
N LEU A 169 -10.78 -13.61 13.72
CA LEU A 169 -11.40 -14.84 13.18
C LEU A 169 -12.58 -15.29 14.06
N PHE A 170 -12.43 -15.30 15.38
CA PHE A 170 -13.55 -15.59 16.29
C PHE A 170 -14.68 -14.57 16.19
N GLN A 171 -14.38 -13.29 16.01
CA GLN A 171 -15.41 -12.28 15.79
C GLN A 171 -16.19 -12.53 14.49
N LYS A 172 -15.51 -12.91 13.41
CA LYS A 172 -16.14 -13.30 12.13
C LYS A 172 -16.98 -14.58 12.27
N ALA A 173 -16.50 -15.56 13.04
CA ALA A 173 -17.25 -16.79 13.31
C ALA A 173 -18.55 -16.50 14.08
N ASN A 174 -18.50 -15.64 15.07
CA ASN A 174 -19.71 -15.21 15.81
C ASN A 174 -20.73 -14.49 14.93
N SER A 175 -20.29 -13.89 13.81
CA SER A 175 -21.17 -13.22 12.84
C SER A 175 -21.70 -14.19 11.76
N ALA A 176 -21.50 -15.50 11.90
CA ALA A 176 -21.91 -16.56 10.96
C ALA A 176 -21.31 -16.47 9.55
N TYR A 177 -20.27 -15.66 9.34
CA TYR A 177 -19.54 -15.59 8.06
C TYR A 177 -18.57 -16.74 7.85
N ILE A 178 -18.07 -17.33 8.93
CA ILE A 178 -17.13 -18.45 8.89
C ILE A 178 -17.51 -19.46 9.96
N ASP A 179 -17.28 -20.73 9.67
CA ASP A 179 -17.47 -21.83 10.61
C ASP A 179 -16.10 -22.20 11.20
N MET A 180 -15.94 -21.99 12.48
CA MET A 180 -14.71 -22.27 13.21
C MET A 180 -14.98 -23.18 14.39
N GLU A 181 -14.01 -24.04 14.69
CA GLU A 181 -14.00 -24.79 15.93
C GLU A 181 -13.86 -23.83 17.12
N ASP A 182 -14.77 -23.92 18.08
CA ASP A 182 -14.83 -23.01 19.24
C ASP A 182 -13.65 -23.16 20.21
N ASP A 183 -12.81 -24.20 20.02
CA ASP A 183 -11.65 -24.44 20.87
C ASP A 183 -10.49 -23.49 20.53
N ARG A 184 -10.36 -22.44 21.33
CA ARG A 184 -9.28 -21.48 21.21
C ARG A 184 -7.90 -22.09 21.39
N ASP A 185 -7.78 -23.11 22.25
CA ASP A 185 -6.50 -23.77 22.53
C ASP A 185 -6.05 -24.61 21.33
N PHE A 186 -7.00 -25.18 20.58
CA PHE A 186 -6.71 -25.83 19.30
C PHE A 186 -6.03 -24.87 18.33
N TRP A 187 -6.59 -23.67 18.14
CA TRP A 187 -6.05 -22.67 17.24
C TRP A 187 -4.70 -22.11 17.69
N ILE A 188 -4.52 -21.89 19.01
CA ILE A 188 -3.23 -21.43 19.55
C ILE A 188 -2.14 -22.49 19.31
N ASN A 189 -2.47 -23.78 19.49
CA ASN A 189 -1.54 -24.89 19.25
C ASN A 189 -1.26 -25.14 17.77
N ALA A 190 -2.26 -24.91 16.89
CA ALA A 190 -2.15 -25.05 15.45
C ALA A 190 -1.51 -23.83 14.78
N ALA A 191 -1.27 -22.74 15.53
CA ALA A 191 -0.62 -21.57 15.01
C ALA A 191 0.72 -21.94 14.36
N PRO A 192 1.02 -21.39 13.17
CA PRO A 192 2.25 -21.70 12.48
C PRO A 192 3.44 -21.35 13.38
N SER A 193 4.17 -22.41 13.80
CA SER A 193 5.38 -22.23 14.57
C SER A 193 6.32 -21.37 13.74
N GLN A 194 6.73 -20.25 14.29
CA GLN A 194 7.76 -19.40 13.69
C GLN A 194 9.14 -20.09 13.77
N ASP A 195 9.21 -21.30 13.24
CA ASP A 195 10.48 -22.01 13.15
C ASP A 195 11.31 -21.37 12.03
N ARG A 196 12.16 -20.44 12.45
CA ARG A 196 12.98 -19.52 11.64
C ARG A 196 14.03 -20.23 10.75
N SER A 197 14.16 -21.55 10.87
CA SER A 197 15.34 -22.22 10.33
C SER A 197 15.14 -22.91 8.98
N ASN A 198 13.91 -23.17 8.49
CA ASN A 198 13.75 -24.12 7.38
C ASN A 198 12.81 -23.74 6.23
N THR A 199 12.40 -22.50 6.08
CA THR A 199 11.65 -22.09 4.88
C THR A 199 12.51 -21.30 3.89
N ALA A 200 13.56 -21.93 3.41
CA ALA A 200 14.24 -21.55 2.18
C ALA A 200 13.32 -21.92 0.99
N GLY A 201 12.26 -21.16 0.76
CA GLY A 201 11.33 -21.60 -0.26
C GLY A 201 10.44 -20.56 -0.94
N THR A 202 10.20 -19.40 -0.36
CA THR A 202 9.46 -18.36 -1.08
C THR A 202 9.87 -16.98 -0.59
N GLY A 203 10.28 -16.12 -1.52
CA GLY A 203 10.78 -14.77 -1.22
C GLY A 203 9.79 -13.86 -0.48
N GLN A 204 8.53 -14.25 -0.39
CA GLN A 204 7.44 -13.54 0.26
C GLN A 204 7.47 -13.66 1.79
N ASN A 205 7.72 -14.88 2.31
CA ASN A 205 7.87 -15.07 3.76
C ASN A 205 9.05 -14.28 4.32
N ASN A 206 10.10 -14.08 3.52
CA ASN A 206 11.29 -13.34 3.95
C ASN A 206 11.03 -11.85 4.19
N ARG A 207 10.08 -11.21 3.51
CA ARG A 207 9.81 -9.78 3.67
C ARG A 207 9.04 -9.49 4.97
N ARG A 208 7.99 -10.25 5.26
CA ARG A 208 7.23 -10.14 6.53
C ARG A 208 8.06 -10.60 7.72
N VAL A 209 8.82 -11.68 7.56
CA VAL A 209 9.79 -12.11 8.59
C VAL A 209 10.83 -11.04 8.84
N ARG A 210 11.37 -10.36 7.82
CA ARG A 210 12.30 -9.23 8.00
C ARG A 210 11.66 -8.01 8.65
N GLN A 211 10.41 -7.69 8.29
CA GLN A 211 9.67 -6.59 8.95
C GLN A 211 9.36 -6.93 10.40
N GLN A 212 9.02 -8.16 10.68
CA GLN A 212 8.74 -8.67 12.01
C GLN A 212 10.02 -8.80 12.84
N ASP A 213 11.13 -9.28 12.24
CA ASP A 213 12.46 -9.30 12.85
C ASP A 213 12.97 -7.89 13.15
N GLY A 214 12.67 -6.90 12.31
CA GLY A 214 12.96 -5.49 12.58
C GLY A 214 12.17 -4.96 13.79
N ARG A 215 10.88 -5.27 13.89
CA ARG A 215 10.05 -4.93 15.04
C ARG A 215 10.46 -5.68 16.31
N ASP A 216 10.72 -6.98 16.19
CA ASP A 216 11.18 -7.82 17.29
C ASP A 216 12.60 -7.44 17.74
N GLY A 217 13.45 -6.98 16.83
CA GLY A 217 14.77 -6.43 17.14
C GLY A 217 14.70 -5.14 17.95
N LEU A 218 13.76 -4.24 17.62
CA LEU A 218 13.49 -3.04 18.41
C LEU A 218 12.90 -3.39 19.80
N ASN A 219 11.99 -4.36 19.85
CA ASN A 219 11.40 -4.82 21.12
C ASN A 219 12.41 -5.58 22.00
N ARG A 220 13.35 -6.34 21.38
CA ARG A 220 14.42 -7.03 22.12
C ARG A 220 15.44 -6.08 22.73
N SER A 221 15.67 -4.92 22.11
CA SER A 221 16.55 -3.91 22.72
C SER A 221 15.96 -3.29 23.97
N HIS A 222 14.65 -3.37 24.16
CA HIS A 222 13.95 -2.87 25.35
C HIS A 222 13.61 -3.94 26.40
N ASN A 223 13.48 -5.22 25.99
CA ASN A 223 13.12 -6.33 26.89
C ASN A 223 14.04 -7.52 26.69
N SER A 224 15.17 -7.55 27.38
CA SER A 224 16.17 -8.63 27.29
C SER A 224 15.80 -9.93 28.03
N HIS A 225 14.55 -10.12 28.47
CA HIS A 225 14.18 -11.22 29.36
C HIS A 225 13.00 -12.09 28.96
N ASP A 226 12.30 -11.82 27.85
CA ASP A 226 11.19 -12.69 27.47
C ASP A 226 11.61 -13.75 26.45
N LYS A 227 11.75 -14.98 26.96
CA LYS A 227 11.57 -16.21 26.17
C LYS A 227 10.27 -16.06 25.36
N ALA A 228 10.29 -16.48 24.11
CA ALA A 228 9.13 -16.51 23.23
C ALA A 228 7.93 -17.16 23.95
N SER A 229 7.21 -16.35 24.73
CA SER A 229 5.90 -16.73 25.25
C SER A 229 4.99 -16.80 24.04
N ALA A 230 4.21 -17.87 23.91
CA ALA A 230 3.19 -18.01 22.92
C ALA A 230 2.37 -16.72 22.88
N ARG A 231 2.31 -16.05 21.71
CA ARG A 231 1.54 -14.81 21.58
C ARG A 231 0.09 -15.13 21.92
N PRO A 232 -0.57 -14.39 22.81
CA PRO A 232 -1.95 -14.68 23.20
C PRO A 232 -2.93 -14.55 22.02
N ASN A 233 -2.51 -13.93 20.91
CA ASN A 233 -3.31 -13.69 19.71
C ASN A 233 -2.44 -13.93 18.46
N PRO A 234 -2.23 -15.19 18.04
CA PRO A 234 -1.47 -15.51 16.84
C PRO A 234 -2.21 -15.07 15.57
N GLU A 235 -1.45 -14.76 14.52
CA GLU A 235 -1.97 -14.41 13.20
C GLU A 235 -2.01 -15.65 12.30
N PHE A 236 -3.11 -15.80 11.57
CA PHE A 236 -3.33 -16.88 10.60
C PHE A 236 -3.38 -16.34 9.18
N GLU A 237 -2.83 -17.11 8.25
CA GLU A 237 -2.96 -16.83 6.82
C GLU A 237 -4.31 -17.36 6.34
N VAL A 238 -5.22 -16.42 6.05
CA VAL A 238 -6.55 -16.72 5.50
C VAL A 238 -6.51 -16.43 4.00
N MET A 239 -6.97 -17.39 3.22
CA MET A 239 -7.10 -17.26 1.78
C MET A 239 -8.59 -17.26 1.43
N THR A 240 -9.01 -16.24 0.66
CA THR A 240 -10.35 -16.17 0.09
C THR A 240 -10.25 -16.51 -1.39
N TYR A 241 -10.86 -17.59 -1.78
CA TYR A 241 -10.96 -18.02 -3.16
C TYR A 241 -12.27 -17.51 -3.76
N PHE A 242 -12.20 -16.92 -4.93
CA PHE A 242 -13.33 -16.54 -5.77
C PHE A 242 -13.20 -17.29 -7.10
N GLY A 243 -14.18 -18.07 -7.46
CA GLY A 243 -14.15 -18.80 -8.72
C GLY A 243 -15.20 -19.90 -8.80
N PRO A 244 -15.32 -20.55 -9.97
CA PRO A 244 -16.24 -21.67 -10.16
C PRO A 244 -15.85 -22.83 -9.26
N TYR A 245 -16.83 -23.37 -8.60
CA TYR A 245 -16.70 -24.56 -7.77
C TYR A 245 -18.05 -25.29 -7.70
N PRO A 246 -18.09 -26.64 -7.70
CA PRO A 246 -19.33 -27.38 -7.56
C PRO A 246 -20.05 -27.00 -6.27
N ASP A 247 -21.26 -26.51 -6.39
CA ASP A 247 -22.07 -26.18 -5.22
C ASP A 247 -22.38 -27.48 -4.44
N PRO A 248 -22.16 -27.49 -3.12
CA PRO A 248 -22.46 -28.66 -2.30
C PRO A 248 -23.92 -29.11 -2.33
N GLU A 249 -24.88 -28.20 -2.62
CA GLU A 249 -26.30 -28.50 -2.62
C GLU A 249 -26.81 -28.98 -3.99
N THR A 250 -26.37 -28.31 -5.06
CA THR A 250 -26.88 -28.60 -6.43
C THR A 250 -25.95 -29.47 -7.26
N GLY A 251 -24.64 -29.45 -6.94
CA GLY A 251 -23.61 -30.16 -7.71
C GLY A 251 -23.28 -29.48 -9.06
N GLU A 252 -23.83 -28.30 -9.35
CA GLU A 252 -23.51 -27.50 -10.52
C GLU A 252 -22.35 -26.56 -10.21
N ASP A 253 -21.53 -26.25 -11.22
CA ASP A 253 -20.43 -25.29 -11.07
C ASP A 253 -21.01 -23.86 -10.99
N GLU A 254 -20.93 -23.28 -9.81
CA GLU A 254 -21.33 -21.90 -9.55
C GLU A 254 -20.14 -21.06 -9.09
N GLU A 255 -20.27 -19.74 -9.20
CA GLU A 255 -19.26 -18.81 -8.69
C GLU A 255 -19.34 -18.78 -7.16
N MET A 256 -18.33 -19.33 -6.51
CA MET A 256 -18.26 -19.50 -5.06
C MET A 256 -17.22 -18.59 -4.41
N VAL A 257 -17.48 -18.24 -3.15
CA VAL A 257 -16.53 -17.62 -2.25
C VAL A 257 -16.17 -18.63 -1.17
N ILE A 258 -14.90 -19.04 -1.13
CA ILE A 258 -14.44 -20.05 -0.17
C ILE A 258 -13.36 -19.43 0.73
N PHE A 259 -13.61 -19.45 2.03
CA PHE A 259 -12.64 -19.04 3.04
C PHE A 259 -11.88 -20.24 3.56
N LEU A 260 -10.56 -20.19 3.53
CA LEU A 260 -9.71 -21.30 3.98
C LEU A 260 -8.47 -20.78 4.69
N THR A 261 -8.00 -21.54 5.67
CA THR A 261 -6.74 -21.29 6.34
C THR A 261 -5.65 -22.20 5.79
N ARG A 262 -4.44 -21.66 5.68
CA ARG A 262 -3.28 -22.42 5.22
C ARG A 262 -2.73 -23.36 6.30
N SER A 263 -2.76 -22.93 7.56
CA SER A 263 -2.31 -23.72 8.70
C SER A 263 -3.16 -23.35 9.93
N PRO A 264 -3.96 -24.29 10.46
CA PRO A 264 -4.26 -25.63 9.90
C PRO A 264 -4.98 -25.52 8.54
N LYS A 265 -4.86 -26.53 7.69
CA LYS A 265 -5.56 -26.56 6.38
C LYS A 265 -7.03 -26.88 6.62
N MET A 266 -7.84 -25.86 6.77
CA MET A 266 -9.28 -25.96 7.01
C MET A 266 -10.06 -25.03 6.11
N VAL A 267 -11.23 -25.47 5.68
CA VAL A 267 -12.23 -24.60 5.03
C VAL A 267 -13.06 -23.99 6.15
N LEU A 268 -13.09 -22.68 6.20
CA LEU A 268 -13.85 -21.92 7.20
C LEU A 268 -15.29 -21.63 6.73
N GLY A 269 -15.55 -21.66 5.42
CA GLY A 269 -16.86 -21.42 4.87
C GLY A 269 -16.81 -21.43 3.35
N ALA A 270 -17.94 -21.77 2.73
CA ALA A 270 -18.14 -21.74 1.29
C ALA A 270 -19.56 -21.21 1.01
N PHE A 271 -19.64 -20.16 0.20
CA PHE A 271 -20.88 -19.45 -0.10
C PHE A 271 -20.97 -19.19 -1.59
N ARG A 272 -22.19 -19.10 -2.13
CA ARG A 272 -22.39 -18.60 -3.49
C ARG A 272 -22.08 -17.12 -3.52
N LEU A 273 -21.39 -16.67 -4.56
CA LEU A 273 -21.05 -15.26 -4.70
C LEU A 273 -22.31 -14.37 -4.77
N SER A 274 -23.37 -14.87 -5.43
CA SER A 274 -24.65 -14.20 -5.56
C SER A 274 -25.39 -13.96 -4.24
N ASP A 275 -25.14 -14.79 -3.22
CA ASP A 275 -25.78 -14.68 -1.91
C ASP A 275 -25.10 -13.61 -1.03
N LEU A 276 -23.80 -13.39 -1.27
CA LEU A 276 -23.02 -12.40 -0.52
C LEU A 276 -22.96 -11.03 -1.21
N TYR A 277 -22.90 -11.02 -2.55
CA TYR A 277 -22.66 -9.80 -3.31
C TYR A 277 -23.67 -9.62 -4.44
N TYR A 278 -24.19 -8.41 -4.54
CA TYR A 278 -25.18 -8.04 -5.53
C TYR A 278 -24.69 -8.31 -6.97
N ARG A 279 -25.55 -8.89 -7.80
CA ARG A 279 -25.28 -9.25 -9.20
C ARG A 279 -24.14 -10.25 -9.42
N GLY A 280 -23.61 -10.88 -8.38
CA GLY A 280 -22.52 -11.85 -8.50
C GLY A 280 -21.22 -11.27 -9.06
N HIS A 281 -20.95 -9.99 -8.78
CA HIS A 281 -19.66 -9.37 -9.01
C HIS A 281 -18.71 -9.65 -7.85
N ARG A 282 -17.44 -9.89 -8.16
CA ARG A 282 -16.42 -10.03 -7.12
C ARG A 282 -16.18 -8.67 -6.48
N PRO A 283 -16.12 -8.58 -5.15
CA PRO A 283 -15.96 -7.32 -4.42
C PRO A 283 -14.52 -6.80 -4.48
N LEU A 284 -13.97 -6.70 -5.68
CA LEU A 284 -12.59 -6.35 -5.94
C LEU A 284 -12.54 -5.07 -6.76
N LEU A 285 -11.93 -4.03 -6.17
CA LEU A 285 -11.68 -2.76 -6.84
C LEU A 285 -10.27 -2.77 -7.40
N GLU A 286 -10.17 -2.63 -8.71
CA GLU A 286 -8.92 -2.63 -9.45
C GLU A 286 -8.51 -1.21 -9.82
N MET A 287 -7.23 -0.91 -9.63
CA MET A 287 -6.64 0.36 -10.01
C MET A 287 -5.35 0.09 -10.79
N HIS A 288 -5.30 0.51 -12.04
CA HIS A 288 -4.16 0.31 -12.93
C HIS A 288 -3.45 1.63 -13.22
N TYR A 289 -2.12 1.60 -13.39
CA TYR A 289 -1.35 2.78 -13.79
C TYR A 289 -1.13 2.80 -15.30
N GLN A 290 -0.37 1.86 -15.83
CA GLN A 290 -0.19 1.71 -17.26
C GLN A 290 -0.51 0.27 -17.66
N THR A 291 -1.68 0.09 -18.26
CA THR A 291 -2.19 -1.22 -18.66
C THR A 291 -1.34 -1.84 -19.75
N VAL A 292 -1.16 -3.15 -19.67
CA VAL A 292 -0.51 -3.97 -20.69
C VAL A 292 -1.55 -4.91 -21.26
N SER A 293 -1.73 -4.90 -22.57
CA SER A 293 -2.82 -5.61 -23.27
C SER A 293 -2.82 -7.14 -23.11
N THR A 294 -1.78 -7.72 -22.55
CA THR A 294 -1.60 -9.18 -22.50
C THR A 294 -1.57 -9.74 -21.09
N ARG A 295 -1.65 -8.91 -20.05
CA ARG A 295 -1.56 -9.36 -18.67
C ARG A 295 -2.35 -8.44 -17.72
N PHE A 296 -2.81 -9.01 -16.62
CA PHE A 296 -3.47 -8.28 -15.54
C PHE A 296 -2.53 -7.26 -14.86
N TYR A 297 -1.31 -7.68 -14.52
CA TYR A 297 -0.36 -6.82 -13.82
C TYR A 297 0.20 -5.75 -14.76
N SER A 298 -0.20 -4.52 -14.50
CA SER A 298 0.20 -3.32 -15.23
C SER A 298 1.61 -2.87 -14.88
N MET A 299 2.18 -1.96 -15.66
CA MET A 299 3.52 -1.40 -15.40
C MET A 299 3.41 -0.22 -14.43
N GLY A 300 4.25 -0.23 -13.38
CA GLY A 300 4.39 0.87 -12.42
C GLY A 300 5.47 1.87 -12.81
N ILE A 301 5.47 3.04 -12.15
CA ILE A 301 6.53 4.05 -12.35
C ILE A 301 7.91 3.45 -12.07
N MET A 302 8.02 2.62 -11.01
CA MET A 302 9.30 2.02 -10.62
C MET A 302 9.86 1.09 -11.69
N GLU A 303 9.01 0.30 -12.35
CA GLU A 303 9.40 -0.57 -13.46
C GLU A 303 9.87 0.24 -14.67
N ILE A 304 9.17 1.34 -14.98
CA ILE A 304 9.49 2.21 -16.11
C ILE A 304 10.83 2.93 -15.92
N VAL A 305 11.11 3.42 -14.71
CA VAL A 305 12.29 4.24 -14.46
C VAL A 305 13.49 3.48 -13.88
N GLN A 306 13.37 2.17 -13.61
CA GLN A 306 14.40 1.43 -12.88
C GLN A 306 15.78 1.47 -13.56
N HIS A 307 15.85 1.35 -14.90
CA HIS A 307 17.11 1.39 -15.64
C HIS A 307 17.72 2.79 -15.64
N LEU A 308 16.91 3.82 -15.85
CA LEU A 308 17.34 5.21 -15.81
C LEU A 308 17.80 5.62 -14.39
N SER A 309 17.14 5.10 -13.35
CA SER A 309 17.56 5.33 -11.98
C SER A 309 18.90 4.67 -11.65
N ALA A 310 19.12 3.43 -12.13
CA ALA A 310 20.39 2.75 -11.94
C ALA A 310 21.56 3.44 -12.68
N GLU A 311 21.29 3.97 -13.88
CA GLU A 311 22.25 4.76 -14.64
C GLU A 311 22.58 6.08 -13.92
N LEU A 312 21.54 6.78 -13.42
CA LEU A 312 21.71 8.01 -12.66
C LEU A 312 22.56 7.79 -11.39
N ASP A 313 22.28 6.72 -10.63
CA ASP A 313 23.07 6.34 -9.46
C ASP A 313 24.54 6.09 -9.83
N THR A 314 24.79 5.43 -10.95
CA THR A 314 26.14 5.16 -11.43
C THR A 314 26.89 6.45 -11.79
N ILE A 315 26.28 7.33 -12.57
CA ILE A 315 26.88 8.61 -12.99
C ILE A 315 27.12 9.51 -11.78
N HIS A 316 26.16 9.56 -10.86
CA HIS A 316 26.29 10.32 -9.62
C HIS A 316 27.48 9.85 -8.78
N ASN A 317 27.65 8.54 -8.60
CA ASN A 317 28.78 7.98 -7.87
C ASN A 317 30.10 8.24 -8.60
N MET A 318 30.15 8.08 -9.94
CA MET A 318 31.34 8.42 -10.74
C MET A 318 31.73 9.89 -10.59
N ARG A 319 30.75 10.80 -10.57
CA ARG A 319 31.01 12.24 -10.34
C ARG A 319 31.63 12.50 -8.98
N LEU A 320 31.13 11.82 -7.93
CA LEU A 320 31.71 11.93 -6.59
C LEU A 320 33.14 11.37 -6.54
N ASP A 321 33.38 10.20 -7.14
CA ASP A 321 34.69 9.57 -7.17
C ASP A 321 35.73 10.45 -7.90
N VAL A 322 35.36 11.02 -9.05
CA VAL A 322 36.21 11.99 -9.77
C VAL A 322 36.42 13.24 -8.94
N GLY A 323 35.39 13.73 -8.24
CA GLY A 323 35.53 14.86 -7.33
C GLY A 323 36.53 14.59 -6.20
N PHE A 324 36.49 13.43 -5.59
CA PHE A 324 37.46 13.01 -4.59
C PHE A 324 38.87 12.87 -5.17
N ALA A 325 39.02 12.18 -6.30
CA ALA A 325 40.29 11.99 -6.94
C ALA A 325 40.94 13.32 -7.42
N THR A 326 40.13 14.27 -7.85
CA THR A 326 40.61 15.61 -8.26
C THR A 326 41.02 16.45 -7.06
N ASN A 327 40.28 16.38 -5.95
CA ASN A 327 40.58 17.16 -4.75
C ASN A 327 41.71 16.56 -3.90
N LEU A 328 41.88 15.24 -3.94
CA LEU A 328 42.93 14.51 -3.24
C LEU A 328 43.70 13.66 -4.24
N PRO A 329 44.46 14.28 -5.15
CA PRO A 329 45.20 13.56 -6.16
C PRO A 329 46.29 12.69 -5.53
N PHE A 330 46.48 11.47 -6.03
CA PHE A 330 47.61 10.65 -5.67
C PHE A 330 48.88 11.24 -6.29
N PHE A 331 50.02 10.95 -5.68
CA PHE A 331 51.32 11.42 -6.15
C PHE A 331 52.27 10.29 -6.37
N PHE A 332 53.15 10.47 -7.32
CA PHE A 332 54.28 9.60 -7.56
C PHE A 332 55.48 10.16 -6.83
N TYR A 333 56.23 9.31 -6.17
CA TYR A 333 57.52 9.69 -5.57
C TYR A 333 58.62 8.71 -5.96
N ARG A 334 59.83 9.22 -6.00
CA ARG A 334 61.00 8.39 -6.32
C ARG A 334 61.35 7.54 -5.11
N ALA A 335 61.36 6.20 -5.27
CA ALA A 335 61.62 5.27 -4.18
C ALA A 335 63.03 5.44 -3.51
N SER A 336 63.95 6.11 -4.17
CA SER A 336 65.30 6.44 -3.65
C SER A 336 65.37 7.81 -2.96
N ALA A 337 64.30 8.57 -2.92
CA ALA A 337 64.28 9.88 -2.27
C ALA A 337 64.16 9.69 -0.75
N ALA A 338 64.78 10.63 0.01
CA ALA A 338 64.63 10.68 1.47
C ALA A 338 63.27 11.32 1.84
N PHE A 339 62.17 10.67 1.40
CA PHE A 339 60.78 11.14 1.57
C PHE A 339 59.94 9.98 2.09
N ASP A 340 59.38 10.15 3.28
CA ASP A 340 58.46 9.19 3.87
C ASP A 340 57.00 9.62 3.61
N PRO A 341 56.28 8.85 2.76
CA PRO A 341 54.90 9.18 2.44
C PRO A 341 53.96 9.08 3.65
N ASP A 342 54.30 8.29 4.65
CA ASP A 342 53.45 8.06 5.84
C ASP A 342 53.52 9.25 6.84
N GLU A 343 54.58 10.07 6.78
CA GLU A 343 54.68 11.30 7.59
C GLU A 343 53.99 12.53 6.98
N VAL A 344 53.53 12.42 5.72
CA VAL A 344 52.99 13.55 4.98
C VAL A 344 51.48 13.65 5.16
N GLU A 345 51.03 14.55 6.03
CA GLU A 345 49.64 14.97 6.07
C GLU A 345 49.37 16.03 4.98
N LEU A 346 48.53 15.67 4.00
CA LEU A 346 48.00 16.61 3.01
C LEU A 346 46.92 17.48 3.65
N ARG A 347 47.31 18.70 4.06
CA ARG A 347 46.37 19.73 4.53
C ARG A 347 46.45 20.98 3.63
N PRO A 348 45.37 21.71 3.44
CA PRO A 348 45.38 22.97 2.71
C PRO A 348 46.47 23.89 3.28
N LEU A 349 47.29 24.49 2.40
CA LEU A 349 48.34 25.46 2.74
C LEU A 349 49.51 24.88 3.58
N LYS A 350 49.62 23.56 3.75
CA LYS A 350 50.81 22.95 4.39
C LYS A 350 51.93 22.79 3.37
N GLY A 351 53.09 23.37 3.66
CA GLY A 351 54.31 23.18 2.90
C GLY A 351 54.91 21.77 3.23
N ILE A 352 55.27 21.01 2.22
CA ILE A 352 55.93 19.74 2.36
C ILE A 352 57.41 19.93 2.02
N PRO A 353 58.38 19.71 2.94
CA PRO A 353 59.78 19.81 2.64
C PRO A 353 60.18 18.63 1.75
N VAL A 354 60.83 18.93 0.61
CA VAL A 354 61.42 17.96 -0.31
C VAL A 354 62.80 18.42 -0.70
N ASP A 355 63.75 17.46 -0.83
CA ASP A 355 65.14 17.78 -1.22
C ASP A 355 65.22 18.21 -2.69
N ASN A 356 64.38 17.59 -3.53
CA ASN A 356 64.28 17.95 -4.94
C ASN A 356 62.82 17.96 -5.36
N ILE A 357 62.33 19.08 -5.94
CA ILE A 357 60.98 19.27 -6.42
C ILE A 357 60.57 18.18 -7.46
N GLY A 358 61.53 17.65 -8.23
CA GLY A 358 61.27 16.56 -9.19
C GLY A 358 61.07 15.19 -8.60
N ASP A 359 61.27 15.01 -7.30
CA ASP A 359 61.13 13.69 -6.63
C ASP A 359 59.66 13.36 -6.29
N VAL A 360 58.77 14.33 -6.28
CA VAL A 360 57.34 14.19 -6.05
C VAL A 360 56.55 14.80 -7.22
N GLN A 361 55.71 14.00 -7.85
CA GLN A 361 54.85 14.46 -8.95
C GLN A 361 53.39 14.08 -8.66
N PHE A 362 52.54 15.09 -8.59
CA PHE A 362 51.11 14.85 -8.49
C PHE A 362 50.54 14.37 -9.82
N ALA A 363 49.66 13.33 -9.77
CA ALA A 363 48.92 12.90 -10.94
C ALA A 363 47.94 14.01 -11.38
N ALA A 364 48.13 14.52 -12.59
CA ALA A 364 47.19 15.48 -13.18
C ALA A 364 45.97 14.70 -13.66
N MET A 365 44.84 14.82 -12.95
CA MET A 365 43.59 14.27 -13.39
C MET A 365 42.75 15.35 -14.09
N SER A 366 42.18 15.02 -15.25
CA SER A 366 41.24 15.92 -15.92
C SER A 366 39.95 16.05 -15.08
N ASN A 367 39.54 17.28 -14.81
CA ASN A 367 38.27 17.53 -14.16
C ASN A 367 37.12 17.37 -15.17
N VAL A 368 36.47 16.21 -15.18
CA VAL A 368 35.30 15.91 -16.01
C VAL A 368 33.98 15.99 -15.24
N THR A 369 34.00 16.60 -14.06
CA THR A 369 32.81 16.72 -13.18
C THR A 369 31.66 17.45 -13.86
N SER A 370 31.96 18.44 -14.72
CA SER A 370 30.93 19.17 -15.48
C SER A 370 30.24 18.30 -16.52
N PHE A 371 30.94 17.35 -17.13
CA PHE A 371 30.35 16.40 -18.05
C PHE A 371 29.32 15.50 -17.34
N TYR A 372 29.70 14.90 -16.22
CA TYR A 372 28.77 14.10 -15.42
C TYR A 372 27.56 14.89 -14.92
N ALA A 373 27.73 16.14 -14.56
CA ALA A 373 26.62 16.99 -14.16
C ALA A 373 25.63 17.27 -15.32
N GLN A 374 26.13 17.38 -16.55
CA GLN A 374 25.26 17.51 -17.74
C GLN A 374 24.52 16.22 -18.04
N GLU A 375 25.17 15.08 -17.93
CA GLU A 375 24.54 13.76 -18.10
C GLU A 375 23.46 13.52 -17.04
N GLU A 376 23.71 13.83 -15.77
CA GLU A 376 22.68 13.77 -14.73
C GLU A 376 21.47 14.62 -15.09
N GLN A 377 21.68 15.85 -15.54
CA GLN A 377 20.58 16.75 -15.94
C GLN A 377 19.80 16.21 -17.14
N MET A 378 20.49 15.60 -18.10
CA MET A 378 19.86 14.97 -19.25
C MET A 378 18.99 13.78 -18.83
N LEU A 379 19.48 12.94 -17.91
CA LEU A 379 18.72 11.81 -17.37
C LEU A 379 17.48 12.28 -16.59
N TYR A 380 17.58 13.32 -15.76
CA TYR A 380 16.40 13.89 -15.11
C TYR A 380 15.35 14.32 -16.14
N THR A 381 15.76 15.04 -17.18
CA THR A 381 14.85 15.49 -18.24
C THR A 381 14.22 14.30 -19.00
N LEU A 382 14.98 13.22 -19.21
CA LEU A 382 14.47 12.02 -19.86
C LEU A 382 13.41 11.33 -18.99
N VAL A 383 13.68 11.17 -17.70
CA VAL A 383 12.74 10.60 -16.73
C VAL A 383 11.45 11.41 -16.66
N GLU A 384 11.55 12.75 -16.59
CA GLU A 384 10.38 13.64 -16.61
C GLU A 384 9.52 13.45 -17.85
N ARG A 385 10.14 13.30 -19.02
CA ARG A 385 9.44 13.04 -20.28
C ARG A 385 8.75 11.68 -20.32
N VAL A 386 9.44 10.64 -19.82
CA VAL A 386 8.91 9.26 -19.83
C VAL A 386 7.73 9.13 -18.88
N VAL A 387 7.83 9.65 -17.68
CA VAL A 387 6.77 9.61 -16.66
C VAL A 387 5.69 10.65 -16.94
N GLY A 388 6.04 11.76 -17.62
CA GLY A 388 5.14 12.88 -17.88
C GLY A 388 5.03 13.86 -16.71
N VAL A 389 5.95 13.77 -15.75
CA VAL A 389 6.04 14.69 -14.60
C VAL A 389 6.99 15.82 -14.99
N THR A 390 6.44 16.91 -15.48
CA THR A 390 7.22 18.10 -15.87
C THR A 390 7.29 19.12 -14.71
N ASP A 391 8.18 20.11 -14.82
CA ASP A 391 8.25 21.24 -13.89
C ASP A 391 6.87 21.88 -13.65
N LEU A 392 6.05 21.98 -14.68
CA LEU A 392 4.70 22.50 -14.59
C LEU A 392 3.80 21.62 -13.72
N PHE A 393 3.95 20.30 -13.83
CA PHE A 393 3.25 19.32 -12.98
C PHE A 393 3.63 19.47 -11.51
N LEU A 394 4.88 19.83 -11.23
CA LEU A 394 5.38 20.12 -9.88
C LEU A 394 4.96 21.51 -9.36
N GLY A 395 4.27 22.32 -10.18
CA GLY A 395 3.86 23.68 -9.82
C GLY A 395 4.95 24.72 -10.03
N ILE A 396 6.03 24.36 -10.70
CA ILE A 396 7.12 25.28 -11.04
C ILE A 396 6.73 26.04 -12.31
N SER A 397 6.64 27.37 -12.21
CA SER A 397 6.28 28.21 -13.35
C SER A 397 7.38 28.22 -14.41
N PRO A 398 7.06 28.06 -15.71
CA PRO A 398 8.06 28.12 -16.75
C PRO A 398 8.70 29.50 -16.79
N THR A 399 10.03 29.56 -16.62
CA THR A 399 10.80 30.81 -16.61
C THR A 399 11.12 31.34 -17.99
N ARG A 400 10.96 30.51 -19.04
CA ARG A 400 11.30 30.91 -20.44
C ARG A 400 10.25 30.35 -21.43
N GLY A 401 9.93 31.14 -22.43
CA GLY A 401 9.08 30.77 -23.55
C GLY A 401 7.76 31.54 -23.66
N ALA A 402 6.98 31.28 -24.72
CA ALA A 402 5.71 31.95 -24.98
C ALA A 402 4.65 31.68 -23.91
N ALA A 403 4.64 30.46 -23.33
CA ALA A 403 3.72 30.07 -22.27
C ALA A 403 3.89 30.87 -20.98
N ALA A 404 5.12 31.33 -20.67
CA ALA A 404 5.40 32.19 -19.50
C ALA A 404 4.89 33.64 -19.67
N ARG A 405 4.58 34.05 -20.90
CA ARG A 405 4.21 35.46 -21.22
C ARG A 405 2.69 35.66 -21.33
N HIS A 406 1.93 34.63 -21.53
CA HIS A 406 0.49 34.72 -21.74
C HIS A 406 -0.29 33.69 -20.85
N ALA A 407 -1.28 34.20 -20.12
CA ALA A 407 -2.11 33.38 -19.24
C ALA A 407 -2.79 32.22 -19.99
N THR A 408 -3.24 32.46 -21.21
CA THR A 408 -3.88 31.43 -22.08
C THR A 408 -2.91 30.31 -22.45
N GLY A 409 -1.65 30.63 -22.74
CA GLY A 409 -0.62 29.64 -23.04
C GLY A 409 -0.23 28.82 -21.80
N PHE A 410 -0.22 29.43 -20.64
CA PHE A 410 0.02 28.75 -19.38
C PHE A 410 -1.10 27.75 -19.05
N VAL A 411 -2.37 28.16 -19.19
CA VAL A 411 -3.54 27.30 -18.95
C VAL A 411 -3.56 26.12 -19.94
N GLY A 412 -3.24 26.37 -21.22
CA GLY A 412 -3.18 25.28 -22.23
C GLY A 412 -2.11 24.24 -21.90
N THR A 413 -0.89 24.66 -21.54
CA THR A 413 0.17 23.72 -21.15
C THR A 413 -0.14 22.99 -19.85
N GLN A 414 -0.83 23.62 -18.91
CA GLN A 414 -1.30 22.99 -17.69
C GLN A 414 -2.35 21.91 -17.98
N GLN A 415 -3.29 22.16 -18.89
CA GLN A 415 -4.30 21.18 -19.28
C GLN A 415 -3.67 19.96 -19.95
N GLU A 416 -2.69 20.13 -20.84
CA GLU A 416 -1.97 19.02 -21.47
C GLU A 416 -1.15 18.21 -20.45
N ALA A 417 -0.50 18.88 -19.49
CA ALA A 417 0.24 18.20 -18.43
C ALA A 417 -0.67 17.34 -17.52
N LEU A 418 -1.94 17.74 -17.36
CA LEU A 418 -2.92 17.03 -16.58
C LEU A 418 -3.67 15.93 -17.35
N ALA A 419 -3.55 15.86 -18.69
CA ALA A 419 -4.30 14.92 -19.52
C ALA A 419 -4.08 13.45 -19.11
N ARG A 420 -2.82 13.05 -18.83
CA ARG A 420 -2.51 11.68 -18.37
C ARG A 420 -3.13 11.39 -16.99
N THR A 421 -3.11 12.37 -16.10
CA THR A 421 -3.72 12.23 -14.76
C THR A 421 -5.22 12.07 -14.88
N SER A 422 -5.87 12.83 -15.78
CA SER A 422 -7.31 12.74 -16.04
C SER A 422 -7.70 11.38 -16.60
N GLU A 423 -6.90 10.82 -17.49
CA GLU A 423 -7.14 9.47 -18.03
C GLU A 423 -7.10 8.39 -16.96
N ILE A 424 -6.10 8.43 -16.08
CA ILE A 424 -6.00 7.51 -14.94
C ILE A 424 -7.22 7.65 -14.02
N LEU A 425 -7.67 8.87 -13.75
CA LEU A 425 -8.84 9.12 -12.91
C LEU A 425 -10.13 8.63 -13.57
N ASN A 426 -10.26 8.74 -14.90
CA ASN A 426 -11.40 8.20 -15.63
C ASN A 426 -11.45 6.67 -15.54
N GLN A 427 -10.32 5.99 -15.73
CA GLN A 427 -10.22 4.53 -15.55
C GLN A 427 -10.59 4.11 -14.13
N ASP A 428 -10.15 4.87 -13.12
CA ASP A 428 -10.53 4.63 -11.74
C ASP A 428 -12.04 4.80 -11.53
N ALA A 429 -12.65 5.83 -12.10
CA ALA A 429 -14.09 6.07 -12.02
C ALA A 429 -14.90 4.94 -12.68
N GLU A 430 -14.42 4.41 -13.81
CA GLU A 430 -15.02 3.25 -14.46
C GLU A 430 -14.94 2.01 -13.55
N SER A 431 -13.79 1.74 -12.93
CA SER A 431 -13.63 0.63 -11.99
C SER A 431 -14.56 0.74 -10.77
N PHE A 432 -14.76 1.96 -10.26
CA PHE A 432 -15.72 2.22 -9.17
C PHE A 432 -17.18 2.05 -9.60
N SER A 433 -17.52 2.25 -10.86
CA SER A 433 -18.91 2.13 -11.34
C SER A 433 -19.44 0.70 -11.32
N PHE A 434 -18.55 -0.30 -11.21
CA PHE A 434 -18.91 -1.72 -11.10
C PHE A 434 -19.27 -2.14 -9.67
N LEU A 435 -18.89 -1.38 -8.66
CA LEU A 435 -19.18 -1.62 -7.25
C LEU A 435 -20.47 -0.95 -6.79
#